data_de9353528a40a90b23ec9b93a44f8b6c
#
_entry.id   de9353528a40a90b23ec9b93a44f8b6c
#
_cell.length_a   1.000
_cell.length_b   1.000
_cell.length_c   1.000
_cell.angle_alpha   90.00
_cell.angle_beta   90.00
_cell.angle_gamma   90.00
#
_symmetry.space_group_name_H-M   'P 1'
#
loop_
_entity.id
_entity.type
_entity.pdbx_description
1 polymer ?
#
loop_
_entity_poly.entity_id
_entity_poly.type
_entity_poly.pdbx_seq_one_letter_code
_entity_poly.pdbx_strand_id
1 'polypeptide(L)'
;MGGSCFHVLRLRRFKSKPLPEPSSSSKTRLDSDLENMERRRFDSLESWSMILDSENVETWEASKEDQEEWTADLSQLFIGNKFASGAHSRIYRGIYKQRAVAVKMVRIPTQDEERRALLEQQFKSEVALLSSLFHPNIVQFIAACKKPPVYCIITEYMSQGTLRMYLNKKEPYSLSIETILRLALDISRGMEYLHSQGVIHRDLKSNNLLLNDEMRVKVADFGTSCLETRCRETKGNMGTYRWMAPEMIKEKPYTRKVDVYSFGIVLWELTTALLPFQGMTPVQAAFAVAEKNERPPLPASCQPALAHLIKRCWSANPSKRPDFSDIVCTLEKYDECVKEGLPLTHHSGLVSKNVIIERLKGCVSMTSSIPVQA
;
A
#
# COMPACT_ATOMS: atom_id res chain seq x y z
N MET A 1 63.09 15.62 10.13
CA MET A 1 62.98 16.12 8.75
C MET A 1 61.81 15.32 8.16
N GLY A 2 60.77 15.81 7.74
CA GLY A 2 60.19 17.10 7.56
C GLY A 2 58.86 16.96 6.89
N GLY A 3 58.05 17.95 7.01
CA GLY A 3 57.17 18.37 5.96
C GLY A 3 55.76 17.77 5.89
N SER A 4 54.92 18.28 6.73
CA SER A 4 53.44 18.22 6.62
C SER A 4 53.00 19.22 5.51
N CYS A 5 52.17 18.75 4.59
CA CYS A 5 51.54 19.57 3.56
C CYS A 5 50.02 19.61 3.80
N PHE A 6 49.57 20.71 4.41
CA PHE A 6 48.11 21.05 4.54
C PHE A 6 47.61 21.56 3.19
N HIS A 7 46.63 20.88 2.61
CA HIS A 7 45.83 21.42 1.50
C HIS A 7 44.56 22.09 2.04
N VAL A 8 44.55 23.39 1.97
CA VAL A 8 43.40 24.26 2.27
C VAL A 8 42.40 24.19 1.11
N LEU A 9 41.26 23.56 1.29
CA LEU A 9 40.16 23.58 0.33
C LEU A 9 39.33 24.88 0.54
N ARG A 10 39.44 25.75 -0.46
CA ARG A 10 38.70 27.03 -0.58
C ARG A 10 37.21 26.73 -0.88
N LEU A 11 36.33 27.03 0.07
CA LEU A 11 34.87 27.04 -0.12
C LEU A 11 34.46 28.17 -1.09
N ARG A 12 34.01 27.81 -2.30
CA ARG A 12 33.33 28.74 -3.20
C ARG A 12 31.88 28.92 -2.74
N ARG A 13 31.52 30.12 -2.33
CA ARG A 13 30.13 30.56 -2.13
C ARG A 13 29.38 30.48 -3.47
N PHE A 14 28.40 29.56 -3.58
CA PHE A 14 27.40 29.66 -4.63
C PHE A 14 26.32 30.66 -4.22
N LYS A 15 26.15 31.70 -5.02
CA LYS A 15 25.03 32.64 -4.96
C LYS A 15 23.75 31.87 -5.41
N SER A 16 22.76 31.78 -4.53
CA SER A 16 21.43 31.30 -4.84
C SER A 16 20.74 32.25 -5.83
N LYS A 17 20.37 31.74 -7.00
CA LYS A 17 19.41 32.38 -7.89
C LYS A 17 18.00 32.10 -7.37
N PRO A 18 17.03 33.02 -7.45
CA PRO A 18 15.64 32.76 -7.09
C PRO A 18 15.01 31.77 -8.04
N LEU A 19 14.19 30.87 -7.46
CA LEU A 19 13.38 29.90 -8.20
C LEU A 19 12.33 30.63 -9.05
N PRO A 20 12.13 30.25 -10.32
CA PRO A 20 11.03 30.77 -11.12
C PRO A 20 9.68 30.20 -10.63
N GLU A 21 8.65 31.05 -10.63
CA GLU A 21 7.26 30.68 -10.35
C GLU A 21 6.76 29.57 -11.30
N PRO A 22 5.82 28.71 -10.87
CA PRO A 22 5.30 27.64 -11.71
C PRO A 22 4.43 28.22 -12.83
N SER A 23 4.99 28.28 -14.02
CA SER A 23 4.27 28.66 -15.24
C SER A 23 3.29 27.54 -15.62
N SER A 24 2.16 27.97 -16.22
CA SER A 24 1.03 27.20 -16.77
C SER A 24 1.37 26.05 -17.77
N SER A 25 2.62 25.62 -17.85
CA SER A 25 3.14 24.63 -18.80
C SER A 25 3.07 23.16 -18.34
N SER A 26 2.66 22.89 -17.09
CA SER A 26 2.56 21.52 -16.59
C SER A 26 1.28 20.79 -17.06
N LYS A 27 0.20 21.51 -17.33
CA LYS A 27 -1.04 20.93 -17.91
C LYS A 27 -0.84 20.53 -19.38
N THR A 28 -0.17 21.35 -20.16
CA THR A 28 0.11 21.10 -21.58
C THR A 28 1.04 19.92 -21.83
N ARG A 29 1.92 19.57 -20.88
CA ARG A 29 2.82 18.42 -21.03
C ARG A 29 2.14 17.08 -20.77
N LEU A 30 1.18 17.03 -19.84
CA LEU A 30 0.33 15.85 -19.61
C LEU A 30 -0.59 15.60 -20.82
N ASP A 31 -1.17 16.65 -21.39
CA ASP A 31 -2.04 16.53 -22.56
C ASP A 31 -1.25 16.12 -23.81
N SER A 32 -0.02 16.61 -24.00
CA SER A 32 0.84 16.19 -25.12
C SER A 32 1.35 14.75 -24.98
N ASP A 33 1.57 14.27 -23.78
CA ASP A 33 1.93 12.86 -23.52
C ASP A 33 0.73 11.94 -23.74
N LEU A 34 -0.48 12.37 -23.40
CA LEU A 34 -1.73 11.67 -23.71
C LEU A 34 -1.99 11.62 -25.22
N GLU A 35 -1.85 12.74 -25.93
CA GLU A 35 -1.98 12.79 -27.40
C GLU A 35 -0.93 11.95 -28.15
N ASN A 36 0.32 11.89 -27.65
CA ASN A 36 1.35 11.00 -28.20
C ASN A 36 1.09 9.52 -27.88
N MET A 37 0.44 9.19 -26.77
CA MET A 37 -0.01 7.84 -26.49
C MET A 37 -1.22 7.43 -27.34
N GLU A 38 -2.14 8.35 -27.65
CA GLU A 38 -3.28 8.12 -28.55
C GLU A 38 -2.87 7.73 -29.97
N ARG A 39 -1.71 8.20 -30.44
CA ARG A 39 -1.19 7.87 -31.79
C ARG A 39 -0.58 6.48 -31.90
N ARG A 40 -0.33 5.74 -30.81
CA ARG A 40 0.18 4.37 -30.83
C ARG A 40 -0.96 3.37 -30.67
N ARG A 41 -1.74 3.25 -31.72
CA ARG A 41 -2.82 2.28 -31.81
C ARG A 41 -2.24 0.87 -32.02
N PHE A 42 -2.49 -0.03 -31.08
CA PHE A 42 -2.18 -1.46 -31.25
C PHE A 42 -3.39 -2.13 -31.90
N ASP A 43 -3.52 -1.98 -33.23
CA ASP A 43 -4.71 -2.44 -33.96
C ASP A 43 -4.70 -3.95 -34.29
N SER A 44 -3.64 -4.70 -33.89
CA SER A 44 -3.53 -6.11 -34.24
C SER A 44 -2.88 -6.97 -33.14
N LEU A 45 -3.10 -8.27 -33.20
CA LEU A 45 -2.42 -9.29 -32.40
C LEU A 45 -0.89 -9.22 -32.51
N GLU A 46 -0.35 -8.73 -33.63
CA GLU A 46 1.08 -8.54 -33.85
C GLU A 46 1.70 -7.49 -32.93
N SER A 47 0.95 -6.44 -32.56
CA SER A 47 1.42 -5.44 -31.60
C SER A 47 1.60 -6.01 -30.18
N TRP A 48 0.80 -7.00 -29.80
CA TRP A 48 0.96 -7.72 -28.54
C TRP A 48 2.18 -8.62 -28.54
N SER A 49 2.52 -9.22 -29.71
CA SER A 49 3.69 -10.10 -29.83
C SER A 49 5.00 -9.32 -29.68
N MET A 50 5.09 -8.08 -30.20
CA MET A 50 6.27 -7.22 -30.04
C MET A 50 6.53 -6.79 -28.59
N ILE A 51 5.47 -6.58 -27.79
CA ILE A 51 5.62 -6.23 -26.36
C ILE A 51 6.14 -7.40 -25.53
N LEU A 52 5.94 -8.62 -26.01
CA LEU A 52 6.14 -9.85 -25.24
C LEU A 52 7.33 -10.68 -25.68
N ASP A 53 8.14 -10.21 -26.66
CA ASP A 53 9.26 -10.98 -27.25
C ASP A 53 8.80 -12.39 -27.64
N SER A 54 7.73 -12.53 -28.43
CA SER A 54 7.14 -13.83 -28.68
C SER A 54 7.50 -14.40 -30.04
N GLU A 55 8.08 -15.58 -30.01
CA GLU A 55 8.06 -16.52 -31.13
C GLU A 55 6.70 -17.26 -31.13
N ASN A 56 6.00 -17.26 -32.29
CA ASN A 56 4.80 -18.01 -32.62
C ASN A 56 3.49 -17.70 -31.86
N VAL A 57 2.64 -16.91 -32.48
CA VAL A 57 1.22 -16.77 -32.14
C VAL A 57 0.39 -17.61 -33.13
N GLU A 58 -0.13 -18.76 -32.70
CA GLU A 58 -1.18 -19.45 -33.43
C GLU A 58 -2.51 -18.69 -33.28
N THR A 59 -3.21 -18.50 -34.39
CA THR A 59 -4.51 -17.82 -34.43
C THR A 59 -5.57 -18.71 -33.73
N TRP A 60 -6.04 -18.26 -32.58
CA TRP A 60 -7.13 -18.89 -31.82
C TRP A 60 -8.45 -18.15 -32.11
N GLU A 61 -9.43 -18.85 -32.66
CA GLU A 61 -10.82 -18.40 -32.72
C GLU A 61 -11.51 -18.68 -31.39
N ALA A 62 -11.94 -17.60 -30.69
CA ALA A 62 -12.66 -17.72 -29.43
C ALA A 62 -14.06 -18.27 -29.67
N SER A 63 -14.41 -19.38 -29.03
CA SER A 63 -15.78 -19.89 -28.94
C SER A 63 -16.68 -18.90 -28.18
N LYS A 64 -17.93 -18.74 -28.63
CA LYS A 64 -18.92 -17.78 -28.08
C LYS A 64 -19.36 -18.02 -26.62
N GLU A 65 -18.86 -19.05 -25.96
CA GLU A 65 -19.31 -19.48 -24.64
C GLU A 65 -18.57 -18.85 -23.46
N ASP A 66 -17.49 -18.08 -23.68
CA ASP A 66 -16.65 -17.49 -22.63
C ASP A 66 -16.75 -15.93 -22.51
N GLN A 67 -17.87 -15.31 -22.89
CA GLN A 67 -18.08 -13.89 -22.63
C GLN A 67 -18.51 -13.68 -21.17
N GLU A 68 -17.55 -13.71 -20.27
CA GLU A 68 -17.76 -13.26 -18.89
C GLU A 68 -17.94 -11.74 -18.87
N GLU A 69 -18.81 -11.24 -18.00
CA GLU A 69 -19.25 -9.83 -17.89
C GLU A 69 -18.11 -8.80 -17.76
N TRP A 70 -16.92 -9.25 -17.38
CA TRP A 70 -15.71 -8.42 -17.18
C TRP A 70 -14.75 -8.39 -18.38
N THR A 71 -15.08 -9.01 -19.50
CA THR A 71 -14.17 -9.12 -20.67
C THR A 71 -13.84 -7.76 -21.26
N ALA A 72 -12.55 -7.44 -21.35
CA ALA A 72 -12.08 -6.18 -21.92
C ALA A 72 -12.21 -6.18 -23.45
N ASP A 73 -12.74 -5.09 -23.99
CA ASP A 73 -12.63 -4.77 -25.41
C ASP A 73 -11.21 -4.24 -25.70
N LEU A 74 -10.36 -5.13 -26.23
CA LEU A 74 -8.95 -4.80 -26.50
C LEU A 74 -8.77 -3.74 -27.60
N SER A 75 -9.79 -3.51 -28.46
CA SER A 75 -9.72 -2.46 -29.48
C SER A 75 -9.68 -1.05 -28.86
N GLN A 76 -10.12 -0.92 -27.61
CA GLN A 76 -10.14 0.33 -26.86
C GLN A 76 -9.02 0.43 -25.80
N LEU A 77 -8.08 -0.53 -25.82
CA LEU A 77 -6.94 -0.56 -24.89
C LEU A 77 -5.66 -0.12 -25.59
N PHE A 78 -5.08 0.97 -25.11
CA PHE A 78 -3.75 1.46 -25.52
C PHE A 78 -2.77 1.18 -24.38
N ILE A 79 -1.65 0.51 -24.70
CA ILE A 79 -0.62 0.16 -23.74
C ILE A 79 0.58 1.08 -23.92
N GLY A 80 0.97 1.74 -22.84
CA GLY A 80 2.12 2.61 -22.77
C GLY A 80 3.35 1.95 -22.15
N ASN A 81 4.12 2.71 -21.38
CA ASN A 81 5.37 2.27 -20.80
C ASN A 81 5.17 1.32 -19.62
N LYS A 82 6.03 0.29 -19.52
CA LYS A 82 6.14 -0.54 -18.33
C LYS A 82 6.70 0.29 -17.17
N PHE A 83 6.07 0.23 -16.01
CA PHE A 83 6.51 0.96 -14.82
C PHE A 83 6.75 0.06 -13.60
N ALA A 84 6.27 -1.20 -13.61
CA ALA A 84 6.52 -2.15 -12.54
C ALA A 84 6.59 -3.59 -13.06
N SER A 85 7.12 -4.50 -12.23
CA SER A 85 7.16 -5.94 -12.51
C SER A 85 6.94 -6.71 -11.21
N GLY A 86 6.12 -7.75 -11.26
CA GLY A 86 5.97 -8.77 -10.24
C GLY A 86 6.73 -10.05 -10.61
N ALA A 87 6.60 -11.12 -9.81
CA ALA A 87 7.27 -12.38 -10.03
C ALA A 87 6.89 -13.03 -11.38
N HIS A 88 5.63 -12.92 -11.79
CA HIS A 88 5.10 -13.50 -13.02
C HIS A 88 4.29 -12.49 -13.85
N SER A 89 4.38 -11.20 -13.52
CA SER A 89 3.60 -10.16 -14.16
C SER A 89 4.43 -8.93 -14.51
N ARG A 90 4.00 -8.22 -15.54
CA ARG A 90 4.51 -6.90 -15.92
C ARG A 90 3.36 -5.90 -15.86
N ILE A 91 3.59 -4.70 -15.32
CA ILE A 91 2.56 -3.69 -15.15
C ILE A 91 2.89 -2.50 -16.03
N TYR A 92 1.92 -2.13 -16.87
CA TYR A 92 2.02 -1.06 -17.84
C TYR A 92 1.02 0.05 -17.51
N ARG A 93 1.40 1.30 -17.77
CA ARG A 93 0.45 2.38 -17.87
C ARG A 93 -0.28 2.24 -19.21
N GLY A 94 -1.59 2.47 -19.22
CA GLY A 94 -2.39 2.41 -20.43
C GLY A 94 -3.53 3.40 -20.42
N ILE A 95 -4.29 3.42 -21.53
CA ILE A 95 -5.56 4.13 -21.67
C ILE A 95 -6.59 3.09 -22.10
N TYR A 96 -7.70 3.00 -21.37
CA TYR A 96 -8.83 2.15 -21.68
C TYR A 96 -10.12 2.96 -21.63
N LYS A 97 -10.89 2.98 -22.74
CA LYS A 97 -12.11 3.79 -22.86
C LYS A 97 -11.87 5.24 -22.39
N GLN A 98 -10.81 5.88 -22.87
CA GLN A 98 -10.39 7.27 -22.56
C GLN A 98 -10.00 7.51 -21.08
N ARG A 99 -9.81 6.48 -20.27
CA ARG A 99 -9.38 6.60 -18.87
C ARG A 99 -7.97 6.04 -18.69
N ALA A 100 -7.14 6.74 -17.91
CA ALA A 100 -5.82 6.24 -17.53
C ALA A 100 -5.98 4.98 -16.65
N VAL A 101 -5.26 3.92 -17.01
CA VAL A 101 -5.34 2.61 -16.36
C VAL A 101 -3.96 2.02 -16.07
N ALA A 102 -3.91 1.10 -15.11
CA ALA A 102 -2.81 0.17 -14.94
C ALA A 102 -3.20 -1.19 -15.53
N VAL A 103 -2.31 -1.77 -16.33
CA VAL A 103 -2.54 -3.04 -17.01
C VAL A 103 -1.53 -4.06 -16.49
N LYS A 104 -1.99 -4.98 -15.63
CA LYS A 104 -1.19 -6.11 -15.13
C LYS A 104 -1.27 -7.23 -16.12
N MET A 105 -0.15 -7.57 -16.76
CA MET A 105 -0.04 -8.65 -17.73
C MET A 105 0.65 -9.86 -17.12
N VAL A 106 0.04 -11.03 -17.28
CA VAL A 106 0.58 -12.31 -16.86
C VAL A 106 0.81 -13.16 -18.11
N ARG A 107 2.06 -13.56 -18.36
CA ARG A 107 2.37 -14.49 -19.46
C ARG A 107 2.13 -15.93 -19.01
N ILE A 108 1.31 -16.64 -19.75
CA ILE A 108 0.98 -18.02 -19.50
C ILE A 108 1.91 -18.91 -20.32
N PRO A 109 2.66 -19.84 -19.68
CA PRO A 109 3.56 -20.75 -20.40
C PRO A 109 2.76 -21.73 -21.27
N THR A 110 3.27 -22.02 -22.47
CA THR A 110 2.64 -22.95 -23.40
C THR A 110 3.10 -24.40 -23.21
N GLN A 111 4.31 -24.60 -22.67
CA GLN A 111 4.95 -25.91 -22.57
C GLN A 111 4.85 -26.57 -21.18
N ASP A 112 4.44 -25.81 -20.15
CA ASP A 112 4.34 -26.29 -18.76
C ASP A 112 2.87 -26.25 -18.33
N GLU A 113 2.21 -27.40 -18.46
CA GLU A 113 0.77 -27.55 -18.21
C GLU A 113 0.40 -27.28 -16.73
N GLU A 114 1.22 -27.78 -15.80
CA GLU A 114 0.96 -27.60 -14.36
C GLU A 114 1.05 -26.10 -13.98
N ARG A 115 2.10 -25.44 -14.48
CA ARG A 115 2.30 -24.01 -14.24
C ARG A 115 1.25 -23.17 -14.94
N ARG A 116 0.79 -23.59 -16.14
CA ARG A 116 -0.30 -22.95 -16.87
C ARG A 116 -1.58 -23.01 -16.03
N ALA A 117 -1.99 -24.21 -15.60
CA ALA A 117 -3.21 -24.41 -14.81
C ALA A 117 -3.18 -23.59 -13.51
N LEU A 118 -2.02 -23.54 -12.82
CA LEU A 118 -1.85 -22.76 -11.61
C LEU A 118 -2.04 -21.25 -11.87
N LEU A 119 -1.39 -20.70 -12.88
CA LEU A 119 -1.48 -19.28 -13.22
C LEU A 119 -2.89 -18.89 -13.71
N GLU A 120 -3.55 -19.76 -14.46
CA GLU A 120 -4.95 -19.56 -14.86
C GLU A 120 -5.90 -19.54 -13.66
N GLN A 121 -5.71 -20.45 -12.72
CA GLN A 121 -6.50 -20.48 -11.50
C GLN A 121 -6.27 -19.24 -10.65
N GLN A 122 -5.00 -18.80 -10.50
CA GLN A 122 -4.66 -17.57 -9.79
C GLN A 122 -5.30 -16.36 -10.45
N PHE A 123 -5.20 -16.24 -11.78
CA PHE A 123 -5.84 -15.17 -12.54
C PHE A 123 -7.35 -15.15 -12.34
N LYS A 124 -8.03 -16.27 -12.50
CA LYS A 124 -9.48 -16.39 -12.29
C LYS A 124 -9.88 -15.97 -10.87
N SER A 125 -9.13 -16.43 -9.87
CA SER A 125 -9.39 -16.10 -8.46
C SER A 125 -9.17 -14.60 -8.18
N GLU A 126 -8.11 -14.00 -8.73
CA GLU A 126 -7.82 -12.57 -8.56
C GLU A 126 -8.90 -11.71 -9.25
N VAL A 127 -9.30 -12.05 -10.47
CA VAL A 127 -10.35 -11.32 -11.20
C VAL A 127 -11.70 -11.46 -10.50
N ALA A 128 -12.11 -12.66 -10.10
CA ALA A 128 -13.38 -12.89 -9.42
C ALA A 128 -13.45 -12.09 -8.10
N LEU A 129 -12.33 -12.03 -7.37
CA LEU A 129 -12.26 -11.25 -6.15
C LEU A 129 -12.31 -9.75 -6.44
N LEU A 130 -11.42 -9.24 -7.30
CA LEU A 130 -11.33 -7.81 -7.61
C LEU A 130 -12.61 -7.23 -8.20
N SER A 131 -13.29 -7.99 -9.08
CA SER A 131 -14.55 -7.54 -9.71
C SER A 131 -15.71 -7.39 -8.72
N SER A 132 -15.65 -8.08 -7.57
CA SER A 132 -16.66 -8.00 -6.51
C SER A 132 -16.39 -6.92 -5.46
N LEU A 133 -15.18 -6.33 -5.45
CA LEU A 133 -14.78 -5.35 -4.45
C LEU A 133 -15.00 -3.92 -4.94
N PHE A 134 -15.76 -3.14 -4.17
CA PHE A 134 -16.02 -1.74 -4.46
C PHE A 134 -15.91 -0.89 -3.18
N HIS A 135 -14.80 -0.15 -3.04
CA HIS A 135 -14.56 0.71 -1.87
C HIS A 135 -13.55 1.82 -2.22
N PRO A 136 -13.68 3.06 -1.68
CA PRO A 136 -12.78 4.18 -1.99
C PRO A 136 -11.31 3.91 -1.68
N ASN A 137 -11.00 3.02 -0.72
CA ASN A 137 -9.63 2.65 -0.35
C ASN A 137 -9.20 1.27 -0.87
N ILE A 138 -9.90 0.72 -1.88
CA ILE A 138 -9.50 -0.46 -2.65
C ILE A 138 -9.28 -0.03 -4.09
N VAL A 139 -8.23 -0.57 -4.74
CA VAL A 139 -7.99 -0.30 -6.16
C VAL A 139 -9.17 -0.78 -7.00
N GLN A 140 -9.70 0.11 -7.86
CA GLN A 140 -10.89 -0.19 -8.64
C GLN A 140 -10.55 -1.09 -9.82
N PHE A 141 -11.19 -2.24 -9.89
CA PHE A 141 -11.22 -3.10 -11.06
C PHE A 141 -12.02 -2.43 -12.19
N ILE A 142 -11.55 -2.57 -13.42
CA ILE A 142 -12.19 -2.00 -14.62
C ILE A 142 -12.59 -3.11 -15.58
N ALA A 143 -11.65 -3.98 -15.95
CA ALA A 143 -11.89 -5.09 -16.86
C ALA A 143 -10.74 -6.11 -16.78
N ALA A 144 -10.92 -7.28 -17.40
CA ALA A 144 -9.86 -8.25 -17.59
C ALA A 144 -9.92 -8.87 -18.97
N CYS A 145 -8.82 -9.47 -19.43
CA CYS A 145 -8.79 -10.21 -20.69
C CYS A 145 -8.03 -11.52 -20.51
N LYS A 146 -8.66 -12.60 -20.92
CA LYS A 146 -8.09 -13.94 -20.92
C LYS A 146 -7.82 -14.36 -22.38
N LYS A 147 -6.66 -13.99 -22.90
CA LYS A 147 -6.26 -14.32 -24.28
C LYS A 147 -4.85 -14.93 -24.27
N PRO A 148 -4.74 -16.26 -24.39
CA PRO A 148 -3.42 -16.90 -24.45
C PRO A 148 -2.55 -16.30 -25.56
N PRO A 149 -1.24 -16.18 -25.35
CA PRO A 149 -0.47 -16.56 -24.18
C PRO A 149 -0.42 -15.49 -23.07
N VAL A 150 -1.24 -14.43 -23.13
CA VAL A 150 -1.21 -13.32 -22.20
C VAL A 150 -2.59 -13.05 -21.62
N TYR A 151 -2.66 -13.01 -20.29
CA TYR A 151 -3.83 -12.56 -19.56
C TYR A 151 -3.57 -11.17 -18.99
N CYS A 152 -4.58 -10.31 -18.94
CA CYS A 152 -4.43 -8.99 -18.36
C CYS A 152 -5.57 -8.64 -17.39
N ILE A 153 -5.20 -7.90 -16.32
CA ILE A 153 -6.13 -7.28 -15.39
C ILE A 153 -5.95 -5.77 -15.52
N ILE A 154 -7.04 -5.06 -15.75
CA ILE A 154 -7.09 -3.61 -15.95
C ILE A 154 -7.71 -2.99 -14.70
N THR A 155 -6.97 -2.10 -14.05
CA THR A 155 -7.41 -1.34 -12.87
C THR A 155 -7.23 0.16 -13.10
N GLU A 156 -7.80 0.97 -12.22
CA GLU A 156 -7.51 2.40 -12.20
C GLU A 156 -5.99 2.65 -12.06
N TYR A 157 -5.52 3.75 -12.63
CA TYR A 157 -4.11 4.16 -12.53
C TYR A 157 -3.89 5.04 -11.31
N MET A 158 -2.93 4.64 -10.47
CA MET A 158 -2.54 5.37 -9.25
C MET A 158 -1.25 6.14 -9.52
N SER A 159 -1.38 7.44 -9.77
CA SER A 159 -0.35 8.31 -10.35
C SER A 159 0.86 8.57 -9.45
N GLN A 160 0.68 8.53 -8.12
CA GLN A 160 1.75 8.78 -7.16
C GLN A 160 2.56 7.52 -6.82
N GLY A 161 2.21 6.37 -7.41
CA GLY A 161 2.90 5.10 -7.20
C GLY A 161 2.64 4.50 -5.82
N THR A 162 3.62 3.77 -5.28
CA THR A 162 3.46 3.03 -4.02
C THR A 162 3.78 3.89 -2.79
N LEU A 163 3.16 3.55 -1.66
CA LEU A 163 3.50 4.16 -0.36
C LEU A 163 4.99 3.98 -0.04
N ARG A 164 5.61 2.84 -0.38
CA ARG A 164 7.05 2.65 -0.18
C ARG A 164 7.89 3.67 -0.95
N MET A 165 7.54 3.95 -2.23
CA MET A 165 8.22 4.98 -3.01
C MET A 165 8.05 6.37 -2.40
N TYR A 166 6.88 6.66 -1.86
CA TYR A 166 6.61 7.92 -1.17
C TYR A 166 7.45 8.05 0.12
N LEU A 167 7.50 7.00 0.95
CA LEU A 167 8.29 6.98 2.18
C LEU A 167 9.80 7.10 1.90
N ASN A 168 10.32 6.44 0.87
CA ASN A 168 11.73 6.55 0.47
C ASN A 168 12.15 8.00 0.15
N LYS A 169 11.23 8.80 -0.42
CA LYS A 169 11.49 10.23 -0.69
C LYS A 169 11.49 11.08 0.58
N LYS A 170 10.94 10.58 1.67
CA LYS A 170 10.85 11.27 2.97
C LYS A 170 11.98 10.88 3.92
N GLU A 171 12.60 9.74 3.74
CA GLU A 171 13.74 9.30 4.55
C GLU A 171 14.90 10.33 4.50
N PRO A 172 15.51 10.72 5.63
CA PRO A 172 15.29 10.22 7.00
C PRO A 172 14.23 10.98 7.82
N TYR A 173 13.40 11.79 7.19
CA TYR A 173 12.43 12.65 7.88
C TYR A 173 11.12 11.89 8.10
N SER A 174 10.60 11.94 9.33
CA SER A 174 9.28 11.41 9.67
C SER A 174 8.16 12.25 9.03
N LEU A 175 7.02 11.61 8.79
CA LEU A 175 5.80 12.29 8.36
C LEU A 175 5.19 13.09 9.52
N SER A 176 4.40 14.13 9.21
CA SER A 176 3.58 14.81 10.22
C SER A 176 2.49 13.87 10.75
N ILE A 177 2.04 14.12 11.98
CA ILE A 177 1.03 13.26 12.63
C ILE A 177 -0.28 13.22 11.82
N GLU A 178 -0.70 14.35 11.25
CA GLU A 178 -1.89 14.45 10.41
C GLU A 178 -1.76 13.56 9.16
N THR A 179 -0.59 13.55 8.54
CA THR A 179 -0.31 12.71 7.38
C THR A 179 -0.31 11.23 7.75
N ILE A 180 0.30 10.87 8.88
CA ILE A 180 0.31 9.48 9.39
C ILE A 180 -1.12 9.01 9.61
N LEU A 181 -1.94 9.79 10.33
CA LEU A 181 -3.31 9.42 10.66
C LEU A 181 -4.18 9.30 9.41
N ARG A 182 -4.07 10.25 8.47
CA ARG A 182 -4.82 10.21 7.22
C ARG A 182 -4.50 8.96 6.39
N LEU A 183 -3.21 8.64 6.20
CA LEU A 183 -2.80 7.45 5.46
C LEU A 183 -3.19 6.16 6.19
N ALA A 184 -3.01 6.12 7.52
CA ALA A 184 -3.39 4.96 8.34
C ALA A 184 -4.91 4.72 8.33
N LEU A 185 -5.73 5.78 8.35
CA LEU A 185 -7.19 5.69 8.22
C LEU A 185 -7.60 5.14 6.85
N ASP A 186 -7.01 5.63 5.76
CA ASP A 186 -7.31 5.10 4.42
C ASP A 186 -7.03 3.60 4.35
N ILE A 187 -5.85 3.17 4.83
CA ILE A 187 -5.46 1.76 4.83
C ILE A 187 -6.40 0.93 5.69
N SER A 188 -6.66 1.37 6.93
CA SER A 188 -7.48 0.61 7.88
C SER A 188 -8.94 0.48 7.42
N ARG A 189 -9.53 1.51 6.79
CA ARG A 189 -10.88 1.46 6.21
C ARG A 189 -10.95 0.49 5.02
N GLY A 190 -9.93 0.49 4.14
CA GLY A 190 -9.84 -0.49 3.07
C GLY A 190 -9.75 -1.92 3.60
N MET A 191 -8.96 -2.14 4.64
CA MET A 191 -8.80 -3.46 5.27
C MET A 191 -10.02 -3.89 6.09
N GLU A 192 -10.71 -2.95 6.76
CA GLU A 192 -11.99 -3.21 7.43
C GLU A 192 -13.03 -3.72 6.43
N TYR A 193 -13.14 -3.02 5.28
CA TYR A 193 -14.03 -3.45 4.21
C TYR A 193 -13.68 -4.86 3.71
N LEU A 194 -12.40 -5.16 3.42
CA LEU A 194 -11.99 -6.51 2.99
C LEU A 194 -12.37 -7.57 4.00
N HIS A 195 -12.10 -7.35 5.28
CA HIS A 195 -12.44 -8.28 6.35
C HIS A 195 -13.95 -8.45 6.53
N SER A 196 -14.75 -7.41 6.27
CA SER A 196 -16.23 -7.50 6.28
C SER A 196 -16.76 -8.36 5.13
N GLN A 197 -16.02 -8.41 4.00
CA GLN A 197 -16.31 -9.30 2.86
C GLN A 197 -15.73 -10.73 3.06
N GLY A 198 -15.17 -11.02 4.24
CA GLY A 198 -14.55 -12.32 4.54
C GLY A 198 -13.23 -12.55 3.79
N VAL A 199 -12.56 -11.50 3.31
CA VAL A 199 -11.31 -11.57 2.53
C VAL A 199 -10.11 -11.33 3.43
N ILE A 200 -9.12 -12.21 3.37
CA ILE A 200 -7.79 -12.02 3.97
C ILE A 200 -6.82 -11.64 2.85
N HIS A 201 -6.11 -10.52 3.00
CA HIS A 201 -5.20 -9.99 1.99
C HIS A 201 -3.87 -10.77 1.91
N ARG A 202 -3.26 -11.09 3.05
CA ARG A 202 -2.04 -11.90 3.26
C ARG A 202 -0.71 -11.30 2.78
N ASP A 203 -0.74 -10.22 2.00
CA ASP A 203 0.47 -9.51 1.54
C ASP A 203 0.35 -7.99 1.72
N LEU A 204 -0.23 -7.55 2.85
CA LEU A 204 -0.31 -6.13 3.17
C LEU A 204 1.08 -5.57 3.49
N LYS A 205 1.55 -4.65 2.65
CA LYS A 205 2.86 -3.98 2.76
C LYS A 205 2.84 -2.64 2.03
N SER A 206 3.76 -1.75 2.34
CA SER A 206 3.84 -0.42 1.72
C SER A 206 4.02 -0.44 0.19
N ASN A 207 4.51 -1.55 -0.40
CA ASN A 207 4.58 -1.72 -1.85
C ASN A 207 3.21 -2.00 -2.50
N ASN A 208 2.25 -2.56 -1.76
CA ASN A 208 0.91 -2.90 -2.22
C ASN A 208 -0.15 -1.85 -1.83
N LEU A 209 0.30 -0.72 -1.31
CA LEU A 209 -0.50 0.46 -0.97
C LEU A 209 -0.18 1.55 -1.97
N LEU A 210 -1.16 1.91 -2.79
CA LEU A 210 -0.99 2.84 -3.90
C LEU A 210 -1.58 4.21 -3.56
N LEU A 211 -0.97 5.27 -4.08
CA LEU A 211 -1.37 6.66 -3.84
C LEU A 211 -1.91 7.29 -5.14
N ASN A 212 -3.05 7.96 -5.04
CA ASN A 212 -3.62 8.75 -6.13
C ASN A 212 -3.13 10.22 -6.09
N ASP A 213 -3.60 11.06 -7.01
CA ASP A 213 -3.24 12.48 -7.11
C ASP A 213 -3.58 13.29 -5.85
N GLU A 214 -4.61 12.90 -5.12
CA GLU A 214 -5.05 13.53 -3.88
C GLU A 214 -4.29 12.99 -2.64
N MET A 215 -3.26 12.17 -2.87
CA MET A 215 -2.52 11.48 -1.81
C MET A 215 -3.41 10.59 -0.93
N ARG A 216 -4.49 10.00 -1.49
CA ARG A 216 -5.33 8.99 -0.82
C ARG A 216 -4.77 7.60 -1.12
N VAL A 217 -4.85 6.74 -0.12
CA VAL A 217 -4.32 5.36 -0.24
C VAL A 217 -5.41 4.41 -0.70
N LYS A 218 -5.03 3.50 -1.61
CA LYS A 218 -5.82 2.32 -1.99
C LYS A 218 -5.00 1.05 -1.85
N VAL A 219 -5.62 0.02 -1.27
CA VAL A 219 -5.05 -1.33 -1.16
C VAL A 219 -5.10 -2.00 -2.52
N ALA A 220 -4.01 -2.65 -2.93
CA ALA A 220 -3.83 -3.29 -4.23
C ALA A 220 -3.11 -4.64 -4.09
N ASP A 221 -3.04 -5.37 -5.20
CA ASP A 221 -2.38 -6.68 -5.36
C ASP A 221 -3.05 -7.80 -4.53
N PHE A 222 -4.12 -8.34 -5.11
CA PHE A 222 -4.93 -9.40 -4.51
C PHE A 222 -4.50 -10.82 -4.97
N GLY A 223 -3.37 -10.94 -5.64
CA GLY A 223 -2.86 -12.20 -6.18
C GLY A 223 -2.59 -13.29 -5.13
N THR A 224 -2.46 -12.90 -3.85
CA THR A 224 -2.31 -13.84 -2.72
C THR A 224 -3.52 -13.88 -1.80
N SER A 225 -4.55 -13.08 -2.05
CA SER A 225 -5.73 -12.97 -1.18
C SER A 225 -6.59 -14.24 -1.23
N CYS A 226 -7.36 -14.49 -0.18
CA CYS A 226 -8.26 -15.63 -0.11
C CYS A 226 -9.51 -15.32 0.72
N LEU A 227 -10.57 -16.07 0.50
CA LEU A 227 -11.71 -16.08 1.42
C LEU A 227 -11.34 -16.82 2.71
N GLU A 228 -11.68 -16.24 3.86
CA GLU A 228 -11.33 -16.78 5.19
C GLU A 228 -11.77 -18.23 5.38
N THR A 229 -12.89 -18.61 4.77
CA THR A 229 -13.41 -19.99 4.77
C THR A 229 -12.56 -20.99 3.99
N ARG A 230 -11.74 -20.53 3.03
CA ARG A 230 -10.92 -21.37 2.12
C ARG A 230 -9.41 -21.21 2.34
N CYS A 231 -8.99 -20.30 3.20
CA CYS A 231 -7.57 -19.99 3.39
C CYS A 231 -6.72 -21.15 3.93
N ARG A 232 -7.31 -22.14 4.56
CA ARG A 232 -6.60 -23.31 5.10
C ARG A 232 -6.04 -24.25 4.04
N GLU A 233 -6.53 -24.16 2.81
CA GLU A 233 -6.20 -25.06 1.70
C GLU A 233 -5.08 -24.51 0.81
N THR A 234 -4.73 -23.24 0.93
CA THR A 234 -3.74 -22.61 0.05
C THR A 234 -2.33 -22.75 0.61
N LYS A 235 -1.58 -23.74 0.10
CA LYS A 235 -0.12 -23.78 0.21
C LYS A 235 0.48 -22.87 -0.84
N GLY A 236 1.20 -21.83 -0.46
CA GLY A 236 1.84 -20.93 -1.41
C GLY A 236 2.87 -20.02 -0.74
N ASN A 237 3.80 -19.49 -1.53
CA ASN A 237 4.79 -18.52 -1.08
C ASN A 237 4.06 -17.20 -0.80
N MET A 238 3.67 -16.96 0.44
CA MET A 238 2.73 -15.95 0.85
C MET A 238 3.46 -14.76 1.47
N GLY A 239 3.44 -13.64 0.77
CA GLY A 239 3.87 -12.37 1.30
C GLY A 239 5.38 -12.13 1.34
N THR A 240 5.75 -10.95 1.79
CA THR A 240 7.16 -10.55 1.99
C THR A 240 7.50 -10.67 3.46
N TYR A 241 8.48 -11.46 3.81
CA TYR A 241 8.84 -11.85 5.18
C TYR A 241 8.89 -10.72 6.22
N ARG A 242 9.26 -9.49 5.82
CA ARG A 242 9.39 -8.35 6.73
C ARG A 242 8.05 -7.88 7.33
N TRP A 243 6.93 -8.16 6.64
CA TRP A 243 5.57 -7.80 7.06
C TRP A 243 4.75 -8.99 7.53
N MET A 244 5.30 -10.20 7.38
CA MET A 244 4.59 -11.44 7.62
C MET A 244 4.46 -11.74 9.12
N ALA A 245 3.27 -12.14 9.53
CA ALA A 245 2.99 -12.53 10.91
C ALA A 245 3.74 -13.81 11.31
N PRO A 246 4.18 -13.94 12.58
CA PRO A 246 4.98 -15.10 13.02
C PRO A 246 4.29 -16.44 12.83
N GLU A 247 2.96 -16.51 12.96
CA GLU A 247 2.21 -17.74 12.68
C GLU A 247 2.21 -18.13 11.21
N MET A 248 2.24 -17.17 10.28
CA MET A 248 2.38 -17.46 8.84
C MET A 248 3.79 -17.95 8.51
N ILE A 249 4.83 -17.32 9.09
CA ILE A 249 6.22 -17.76 8.90
C ILE A 249 6.41 -19.19 9.39
N LYS A 250 5.72 -19.57 10.48
CA LYS A 250 5.77 -20.92 11.09
C LYS A 250 4.79 -21.90 10.44
N GLU A 251 4.13 -21.52 9.35
CA GLU A 251 3.14 -22.34 8.63
C GLU A 251 2.04 -22.89 9.55
N LYS A 252 1.66 -22.14 10.58
CA LYS A 252 0.58 -22.49 11.51
C LYS A 252 -0.76 -22.01 10.96
N PRO A 253 -1.87 -22.63 11.41
CA PRO A 253 -3.20 -22.10 11.11
C PRO A 253 -3.32 -20.63 11.52
N TYR A 254 -3.88 -19.82 10.65
CA TYR A 254 -4.02 -18.37 10.84
C TYR A 254 -5.43 -17.88 10.49
N THR A 255 -5.74 -16.67 10.89
CA THR A 255 -6.99 -15.96 10.61
C THR A 255 -6.68 -14.59 10.00
N ARG A 256 -7.69 -13.79 9.70
CA ARG A 256 -7.54 -12.38 9.27
C ARG A 256 -6.64 -11.52 10.17
N LYS A 257 -6.31 -11.97 11.38
CA LYS A 257 -5.39 -11.28 12.30
C LYS A 257 -3.95 -11.18 11.77
N VAL A 258 -3.59 -11.92 10.71
CA VAL A 258 -2.29 -11.77 10.03
C VAL A 258 -2.18 -10.43 9.32
N ASP A 259 -3.27 -9.92 8.73
CA ASP A 259 -3.29 -8.60 8.09
C ASP A 259 -3.16 -7.48 9.12
N VAL A 260 -3.70 -7.67 10.32
CA VAL A 260 -3.53 -6.71 11.43
C VAL A 260 -2.07 -6.63 11.87
N TYR A 261 -1.37 -7.77 11.90
CA TYR A 261 0.08 -7.76 12.15
C TYR A 261 0.82 -6.95 11.09
N SER A 262 0.55 -7.24 9.82
CA SER A 262 1.16 -6.53 8.68
C SER A 262 0.85 -5.04 8.71
N PHE A 263 -0.38 -4.64 9.07
CA PHE A 263 -0.76 -3.25 9.30
C PHE A 263 0.07 -2.59 10.41
N GLY A 264 0.34 -3.30 11.50
CA GLY A 264 1.22 -2.82 12.58
C GLY A 264 2.62 -2.47 12.08
N ILE A 265 3.17 -3.30 11.17
CA ILE A 265 4.46 -3.03 10.51
C ILE A 265 4.34 -1.82 9.57
N VAL A 266 3.26 -1.70 8.78
CA VAL A 266 3.03 -0.53 7.91
C VAL A 266 2.87 0.75 8.73
N LEU A 267 2.16 0.71 9.86
CA LEU A 267 2.02 1.86 10.75
C LEU A 267 3.38 2.29 11.33
N TRP A 268 4.27 1.33 11.63
CA TRP A 268 5.65 1.62 11.98
C TRP A 268 6.41 2.30 10.81
N GLU A 269 6.25 1.82 9.56
CA GLU A 269 6.83 2.49 8.38
C GLU A 269 6.34 3.94 8.24
N LEU A 270 5.06 4.21 8.49
CA LEU A 270 4.51 5.57 8.46
C LEU A 270 5.15 6.49 9.52
N THR A 271 5.49 5.95 10.69
CA THR A 271 6.10 6.73 11.78
C THR A 271 7.59 6.95 11.62
N THR A 272 8.28 6.13 10.82
CA THR A 272 9.75 6.15 10.70
C THR A 272 10.25 6.48 9.31
N ALA A 273 9.42 6.31 8.27
CA ALA A 273 9.77 6.27 6.85
C ALA A 273 10.77 5.17 6.46
N LEU A 274 11.28 4.37 7.40
CA LEU A 274 12.32 3.37 7.19
C LEU A 274 11.78 2.05 6.65
N LEU A 275 12.66 1.21 6.10
CA LEU A 275 12.35 -0.17 5.76
C LEU A 275 12.36 -1.04 7.03
N PRO A 276 11.33 -1.86 7.29
CA PRO A 276 11.33 -2.75 8.45
C PRO A 276 12.54 -3.69 8.45
N PHE A 277 13.19 -3.88 9.61
CA PHE A 277 14.40 -4.72 9.74
C PHE A 277 15.50 -4.35 8.74
N GLN A 278 15.73 -3.04 8.56
CA GLN A 278 16.82 -2.55 7.71
C GLN A 278 18.15 -3.16 8.14
N GLY A 279 18.98 -3.59 7.17
CA GLY A 279 20.23 -4.30 7.43
C GLY A 279 20.12 -5.83 7.54
N MET A 280 18.91 -6.39 7.66
CA MET A 280 18.66 -7.83 7.60
C MET A 280 18.18 -8.24 6.20
N THR A 281 18.53 -9.45 5.77
CA THR A 281 17.86 -10.08 4.62
C THR A 281 16.40 -10.42 4.99
N PRO A 282 15.48 -10.63 4.01
CA PRO A 282 14.11 -11.05 4.31
C PRO A 282 14.04 -12.32 5.17
N VAL A 283 14.92 -13.32 4.92
CA VAL A 283 14.98 -14.56 5.69
C VAL A 283 15.47 -14.33 7.12
N GLN A 284 16.47 -13.46 7.31
CA GLN A 284 16.91 -13.06 8.66
C GLN A 284 15.82 -12.34 9.44
N ALA A 285 15.05 -11.45 8.78
CA ALA A 285 13.90 -10.80 9.40
C ALA A 285 12.83 -11.81 9.81
N ALA A 286 12.53 -12.81 8.95
CA ALA A 286 11.61 -13.89 9.28
C ALA A 286 12.05 -14.67 10.52
N PHE A 287 13.33 -15.05 10.58
CA PHE A 287 13.90 -15.75 11.72
C PHE A 287 13.82 -14.92 13.02
N ALA A 288 14.18 -13.63 12.94
CA ALA A 288 14.11 -12.70 14.08
C ALA A 288 12.68 -12.58 14.61
N VAL A 289 11.69 -12.46 13.74
CA VAL A 289 10.27 -12.37 14.10
C VAL A 289 9.76 -13.68 14.68
N ALA A 290 10.02 -14.80 13.99
CA ALA A 290 9.42 -16.08 14.32
C ALA A 290 10.06 -16.73 15.55
N GLU A 291 11.40 -16.75 15.65
CA GLU A 291 12.13 -17.48 16.68
C GLU A 291 12.53 -16.59 17.87
N LYS A 292 12.94 -15.35 17.57
CA LYS A 292 13.40 -14.44 18.64
C LYS A 292 12.29 -13.48 19.13
N ASN A 293 11.11 -13.49 18.48
CA ASN A 293 10.01 -12.55 18.75
C ASN A 293 10.43 -11.07 18.66
N GLU A 294 11.41 -10.76 17.82
CA GLU A 294 11.87 -9.39 17.60
C GLU A 294 10.85 -8.58 16.79
N ARG A 295 10.89 -7.27 16.97
CA ARG A 295 10.09 -6.28 16.22
C ARG A 295 10.98 -5.09 15.87
N PRO A 296 10.66 -4.34 14.80
CA PRO A 296 11.39 -3.12 14.50
C PRO A 296 11.37 -2.16 15.69
N PRO A 297 12.50 -1.49 16.01
CA PRO A 297 12.56 -0.58 17.15
C PRO A 297 11.67 0.64 16.94
N LEU A 298 10.89 1.02 17.94
CA LEU A 298 10.11 2.26 17.91
C LEU A 298 11.01 3.42 18.31
N PRO A 299 11.06 4.52 17.54
CA PRO A 299 11.85 5.69 17.90
C PRO A 299 11.27 6.39 19.15
N ALA A 300 12.13 7.03 19.94
CA ALA A 300 11.71 7.78 21.14
C ALA A 300 10.75 8.94 20.78
N SER A 301 10.81 9.46 19.56
CA SER A 301 9.92 10.50 19.03
C SER A 301 8.53 10.00 18.64
N CYS A 302 8.30 8.67 18.61
CA CYS A 302 6.99 8.13 18.28
C CYS A 302 5.95 8.51 19.33
N GLN A 303 4.83 9.07 18.90
CA GLN A 303 3.72 9.42 19.79
C GLN A 303 3.28 8.20 20.61
N PRO A 304 3.14 8.31 21.94
CA PRO A 304 2.83 7.17 22.83
C PRO A 304 1.56 6.41 22.44
N ALA A 305 0.54 7.12 21.96
CA ALA A 305 -0.71 6.52 21.49
C ALA A 305 -0.51 5.65 20.24
N LEU A 306 0.26 6.14 19.25
CA LEU A 306 0.61 5.35 18.07
C LEU A 306 1.52 4.17 18.43
N ALA A 307 2.51 4.37 19.29
CA ALA A 307 3.38 3.29 19.78
C ALA A 307 2.57 2.17 20.46
N HIS A 308 1.53 2.55 21.23
CA HIS A 308 0.63 1.59 21.85
C HIS A 308 -0.18 0.81 20.81
N LEU A 309 -0.78 1.50 19.83
CA LEU A 309 -1.54 0.86 18.75
C LEU A 309 -0.65 -0.10 17.93
N ILE A 310 0.55 0.33 17.55
CA ILE A 310 1.52 -0.50 16.82
C ILE A 310 1.82 -1.77 17.63
N LYS A 311 2.13 -1.66 18.92
CA LYS A 311 2.42 -2.81 19.81
C LYS A 311 1.25 -3.77 19.90
N ARG A 312 0.02 -3.28 19.92
CA ARG A 312 -1.17 -4.13 19.89
C ARG A 312 -1.33 -4.86 18.55
N CYS A 313 -1.17 -4.16 17.43
CA CYS A 313 -1.32 -4.74 16.09
C CYS A 313 -0.32 -5.87 15.83
N TRP A 314 0.97 -5.69 16.19
CA TRP A 314 2.00 -6.71 15.94
C TRP A 314 2.26 -7.67 17.13
N SER A 315 1.27 -7.81 18.05
CA SER A 315 1.36 -8.78 19.14
C SER A 315 1.69 -10.18 18.62
N ALA A 316 2.55 -10.92 19.34
CA ALA A 316 2.87 -12.31 19.00
C ALA A 316 1.62 -13.21 19.07
N ASN A 317 0.73 -12.95 20.05
CA ASN A 317 -0.55 -13.65 20.16
C ASN A 317 -1.59 -12.99 19.25
N PRO A 318 -2.11 -13.69 18.19
CA PRO A 318 -3.12 -13.16 17.29
C PRO A 318 -4.41 -12.67 17.96
N SER A 319 -4.83 -13.34 19.05
CA SER A 319 -6.07 -12.98 19.77
C SER A 319 -5.98 -11.63 20.51
N LYS A 320 -4.75 -11.14 20.78
CA LYS A 320 -4.54 -9.82 21.38
C LYS A 320 -4.51 -8.68 20.36
N ARG A 321 -4.48 -8.98 19.08
CA ARG A 321 -4.53 -7.99 18.02
C ARG A 321 -5.97 -7.49 17.86
N PRO A 322 -6.21 -6.16 17.75
CA PRO A 322 -7.55 -5.61 17.52
C PRO A 322 -8.13 -6.08 16.18
N ASP A 323 -9.42 -5.88 15.95
CA ASP A 323 -10.01 -5.93 14.61
C ASP A 323 -9.83 -4.59 13.89
N PHE A 324 -9.99 -4.56 12.55
CA PHE A 324 -9.82 -3.31 11.81
C PHE A 324 -10.90 -2.28 12.18
N SER A 325 -12.10 -2.69 12.57
CA SER A 325 -13.13 -1.79 13.13
C SER A 325 -12.66 -1.06 14.38
N ASP A 326 -11.98 -1.77 15.31
CA ASP A 326 -11.41 -1.14 16.50
C ASP A 326 -10.26 -0.19 16.15
N ILE A 327 -9.45 -0.55 15.13
CA ILE A 327 -8.34 0.27 14.64
C ILE A 327 -8.88 1.56 14.02
N VAL A 328 -9.89 1.47 13.13
CA VAL A 328 -10.54 2.64 12.51
C VAL A 328 -11.09 3.56 13.58
N CYS A 329 -11.90 3.05 14.53
CA CYS A 329 -12.45 3.84 15.61
C CYS A 329 -11.35 4.53 16.46
N THR A 330 -10.23 3.83 16.70
CA THR A 330 -9.08 4.37 17.46
C THR A 330 -8.40 5.50 16.69
N LEU A 331 -8.15 5.30 15.40
CA LEU A 331 -7.49 6.31 14.54
C LEU A 331 -8.37 7.53 14.30
N GLU A 332 -9.70 7.37 14.18
CA GLU A 332 -10.66 8.48 14.07
C GLU A 332 -10.62 9.37 15.31
N LYS A 333 -10.60 8.77 16.51
CA LYS A 333 -10.44 9.53 17.76
C LYS A 333 -9.10 10.26 17.83
N TYR A 334 -8.03 9.65 17.34
CA TYR A 334 -6.72 10.32 17.28
C TYR A 334 -6.74 11.50 16.31
N ASP A 335 -7.38 11.35 15.14
CA ASP A 335 -7.54 12.41 14.16
C ASP A 335 -8.37 13.60 14.70
N GLU A 336 -9.45 13.31 15.45
CA GLU A 336 -10.23 14.32 16.17
C GLU A 336 -9.39 15.06 17.21
N CYS A 337 -8.64 14.34 18.05
CA CYS A 337 -7.75 14.96 19.03
C CYS A 337 -6.72 15.91 18.37
N VAL A 338 -6.11 15.48 17.27
CA VAL A 338 -5.14 16.31 16.53
C VAL A 338 -5.80 17.57 15.96
N LYS A 339 -6.98 17.45 15.37
CA LYS A 339 -7.76 18.59 14.85
C LYS A 339 -8.17 19.60 15.93
N GLU A 340 -8.43 19.11 17.13
CA GLU A 340 -8.76 19.94 18.30
C GLU A 340 -7.52 20.45 19.06
N GLY A 341 -6.29 20.11 18.60
CA GLY A 341 -5.03 20.48 19.28
C GLY A 341 -4.82 19.76 20.62
N LEU A 342 -5.49 18.64 20.84
CA LEU A 342 -5.41 17.86 22.07
C LEU A 342 -4.27 16.84 22.02
N PRO A 343 -3.62 16.52 23.16
CA PRO A 343 -2.58 15.50 23.19
C PRO A 343 -3.13 14.10 22.93
N LEU A 344 -2.41 13.32 22.10
CA LEU A 344 -2.74 11.92 21.86
C LEU A 344 -2.38 11.08 23.09
N THR A 345 -3.39 10.53 23.76
CA THR A 345 -3.20 9.60 24.87
C THR A 345 -3.79 8.23 24.53
N HIS A 346 -3.22 7.16 25.06
CA HIS A 346 -3.73 5.79 24.87
C HIS A 346 -5.08 5.55 25.56
N HIS A 347 -5.52 6.50 26.43
CA HIS A 347 -6.83 6.52 27.06
C HIS A 347 -7.86 7.37 26.35
N SER A 348 -7.54 7.98 25.21
CA SER A 348 -8.46 8.84 24.44
C SER A 348 -9.77 8.15 24.01
N GLY A 349 -9.92 6.87 24.28
CA GLY A 349 -11.16 6.11 24.07
C GLY A 349 -12.30 6.39 25.05
N LEU A 350 -12.05 7.13 26.15
CA LEU A 350 -13.04 7.30 27.24
C LEU A 350 -13.11 8.70 27.85
N VAL A 351 -12.36 9.68 27.33
CA VAL A 351 -12.46 11.04 27.87
C VAL A 351 -13.55 11.78 27.08
N SER A 352 -14.78 11.64 27.54
CA SER A 352 -15.88 12.53 27.16
C SER A 352 -15.44 13.99 27.34
N LYS A 353 -15.83 14.89 26.41
CA LYS A 353 -15.59 16.36 26.48
C LYS A 353 -15.86 16.92 27.89
N ASN A 354 -16.80 16.34 28.64
CA ASN A 354 -17.14 16.73 30.00
C ASN A 354 -16.01 16.52 31.02
N VAL A 355 -15.16 15.49 30.89
CA VAL A 355 -14.08 15.22 31.87
C VAL A 355 -12.90 16.18 31.68
N ILE A 356 -12.64 16.64 30.45
CA ILE A 356 -11.57 17.62 30.17
C ILE A 356 -12.02 19.00 30.69
N ILE A 357 -13.27 19.38 30.47
CA ILE A 357 -13.83 20.65 30.96
C ILE A 357 -13.89 20.67 32.49
N GLU A 358 -14.19 19.56 33.17
CA GLU A 358 -14.18 19.47 34.65
C GLU A 358 -12.74 19.56 35.21
N ARG A 359 -11.73 18.95 34.56
CA ARG A 359 -10.33 19.10 34.97
C ARG A 359 -9.80 20.53 34.80
N LEU A 360 -10.19 21.21 33.70
CA LEU A 360 -9.84 22.61 33.50
C LEU A 360 -10.56 23.55 34.47
N LYS A 361 -11.82 23.27 34.83
CA LYS A 361 -12.54 24.03 35.87
C LYS A 361 -11.93 23.84 37.25
N GLY A 362 -11.41 22.63 37.58
CA GLY A 362 -10.73 22.34 38.84
C GLY A 362 -9.39 23.07 38.99
N CYS A 363 -8.70 23.41 37.92
CA CYS A 363 -7.46 24.18 37.96
C CYS A 363 -7.69 25.70 38.11
N VAL A 364 -8.87 26.21 37.81
CA VAL A 364 -9.20 27.65 37.91
C VAL A 364 -9.75 28.03 39.30
N SER A 365 -10.19 27.05 40.11
CA SER A 365 -10.77 27.31 41.42
C SER A 365 -9.74 27.38 42.59
N MET A 366 -8.43 27.28 42.35
CA MET A 366 -7.40 27.37 43.36
C MET A 366 -6.71 28.74 43.49
N THR A 367 -7.21 29.78 42.85
CA THR A 367 -6.65 31.15 42.97
C THR A 367 -7.70 32.16 43.39
N SER A 368 -8.31 32.02 44.59
CA SER A 368 -8.94 33.15 45.27
C SER A 368 -9.30 32.78 46.71
N SER A 369 -8.34 32.94 47.63
CA SER A 369 -8.60 33.27 49.01
C SER A 369 -7.33 33.87 49.64
N ILE A 370 -7.19 35.20 49.49
CA ILE A 370 -6.32 36.00 50.34
C ILE A 370 -7.23 36.47 51.50
N PRO A 371 -6.97 36.18 52.77
CA PRO A 371 -7.71 36.80 53.87
C PRO A 371 -7.18 38.19 54.10
N VAL A 372 -8.03 39.21 53.96
CA VAL A 372 -7.77 40.55 54.45
C VAL A 372 -8.06 40.52 55.95
N GLN A 373 -7.03 40.70 56.78
CA GLN A 373 -7.18 41.04 58.19
C GLN A 373 -7.37 42.56 58.31
N ALA A 374 -8.42 42.92 59.04
CA ALA A 374 -8.66 44.29 59.54
C ALA A 374 -7.92 44.52 60.87
#